data_fea847e0b3cca3a71bfbb9fe96888f0f
#
_entry.id   fea847e0b3cca3a71bfbb9fe96888f0f
#
_cell.length_a   1.000
_cell.length_b   1.000
_cell.length_c   1.000
_cell.angle_alpha   90.00
_cell.angle_beta   90.00
_cell.angle_gamma   90.00
#
_symmetry.space_group_name_H-M   'P 1'
#
loop_
_entity.id
_entity.type
_entity.pdbx_description
1 polymer ?
#
loop_
_entity_poly.entity_id
_entity_poly.type
_entity_poly.pdbx_seq_one_letter_code
_entity_poly.pdbx_strand_id
1 'polypeptide(L)'
;VAEVHGLGGGTEVTGVTAHEGSAWAPLRNSVYRMLFLAQLVSNIGGWMQTVGAQWFLVERSASTTVIASVQTASLAPTLLLALFAGVLADALDRRILLLVIGVASSVTAGVLTVLAWTDALTPIGLLASTFVLGCWASLSAPAWQAIQPELVPRDQIPAASALGSVTVNAARAIGPAVAGVLVAFAGPTFVFGLNALSFLAVVGALLGWKRPRTDTSGRERLGESLLTGLRYVRSGPIIRRIIVRSALFAFPASALWALLPSIASSVLDLGAMGYGALLGVLGVGAVAGVALTPALRARWTANTLLVVSALAYGAGTAALVWLPMWVVIPGLVLAGIAWITTLTALNAAIQLSVAHWVRARAMSVYLLVFMGSQAAGSLVWGWVASTIGLVDAALVATALLVIVAASVALLPLLLDTGTLDRTVSSAWPTPTVVFEPEPEDGPVQITVSYTVEDSERDAFTAAMAGVGRSRRRTGAFSWRLYRSLDNPELILEQFRVPSWSQYRRQRDERWTGSDHEVIAAALAHVLGGAPAGETHAVCLSPRHQPAVSTAAR
;
A
#
# COMPACT_ATOMS: atom_id res chain seq x y z
N VAL A 1 -39.25 -37.47 -49.81
CA VAL A 1 -40.09 -36.27 -49.98
C VAL A 1 -40.57 -35.83 -48.62
N ALA A 2 -39.91 -34.88 -48.00
CA ALA A 2 -40.44 -33.94 -47.00
C ALA A 2 -39.35 -32.90 -46.73
N GLU A 3 -39.60 -31.71 -47.18
CA GLU A 3 -38.83 -30.49 -46.88
C GLU A 3 -38.87 -30.24 -45.36
N VAL A 4 -37.73 -29.91 -44.77
CA VAL A 4 -37.64 -29.23 -43.49
C VAL A 4 -36.93 -27.88 -43.69
N HIS A 5 -37.73 -26.84 -43.56
CA HIS A 5 -37.30 -25.45 -43.60
C HIS A 5 -36.33 -25.15 -42.44
N GLY A 6 -35.18 -24.60 -42.78
CA GLY A 6 -34.23 -24.04 -41.87
C GLY A 6 -34.71 -22.69 -41.30
N LEU A 7 -34.65 -22.55 -40.01
CA LEU A 7 -34.66 -21.26 -39.30
C LEU A 7 -33.25 -20.98 -38.79
N GLY A 8 -32.48 -20.27 -39.61
CA GLY A 8 -31.23 -19.65 -39.22
C GLY A 8 -31.50 -18.39 -38.42
N GLY A 9 -31.50 -18.47 -37.10
CA GLY A 9 -31.42 -17.33 -36.20
C GLY A 9 -29.96 -17.04 -35.88
N GLY A 10 -29.28 -16.29 -36.73
CA GLY A 10 -27.97 -15.69 -36.40
C GLY A 10 -28.18 -14.65 -35.29
N THR A 11 -27.83 -14.98 -34.09
CA THR A 11 -27.58 -13.97 -33.07
C THR A 11 -26.29 -13.26 -33.47
N GLU A 12 -26.42 -12.09 -34.11
CA GLU A 12 -25.34 -11.12 -34.18
C GLU A 12 -24.92 -10.80 -32.75
N VAL A 13 -23.75 -11.32 -32.36
CA VAL A 13 -22.97 -10.80 -31.24
C VAL A 13 -22.57 -9.40 -31.68
N THR A 14 -23.40 -8.41 -31.34
CA THR A 14 -23.03 -6.99 -31.43
C THR A 14 -21.73 -6.83 -30.64
N GLY A 15 -20.63 -6.74 -31.39
CA GLY A 15 -19.33 -6.38 -30.86
C GLY A 15 -19.49 -5.09 -30.06
N VAL A 16 -19.34 -5.20 -28.74
CA VAL A 16 -19.13 -4.03 -27.90
C VAL A 16 -17.79 -3.45 -28.36
N THR A 17 -17.85 -2.53 -29.31
CA THR A 17 -16.72 -1.66 -29.60
C THR A 17 -16.41 -0.93 -28.31
N ALA A 18 -15.36 -1.36 -27.62
CA ALA A 18 -14.75 -0.59 -26.56
C ALA A 18 -14.41 0.78 -27.18
N HIS A 19 -15.23 1.78 -26.88
CA HIS A 19 -14.84 3.16 -27.10
C HIS A 19 -13.59 3.36 -26.25
N GLU A 20 -12.41 3.36 -26.88
CA GLU A 20 -11.17 3.86 -26.28
C GLU A 20 -11.39 5.35 -25.98
N GLY A 21 -12.02 5.62 -24.85
CA GLY A 21 -12.17 6.96 -24.32
C GLY A 21 -10.77 7.54 -24.11
N SER A 22 -10.49 8.71 -24.68
CA SER A 22 -9.22 9.41 -24.50
C SER A 22 -8.82 9.40 -23.02
N ALA A 23 -7.55 9.09 -22.69
CA ALA A 23 -7.00 9.14 -21.34
C ALA A 23 -7.24 10.50 -20.64
N TRP A 24 -7.53 11.54 -21.39
CA TRP A 24 -7.83 12.90 -20.94
C TRP A 24 -9.34 13.20 -20.84
N ALA A 25 -10.21 12.23 -21.13
CA ALA A 25 -11.66 12.41 -21.10
C ALA A 25 -12.20 12.95 -19.76
N PRO A 26 -11.70 12.52 -18.58
CA PRO A 26 -12.14 13.05 -17.29
C PRO A 26 -11.95 14.57 -17.13
N LEU A 27 -10.94 15.15 -17.76
CA LEU A 27 -10.67 16.60 -17.69
C LEU A 27 -11.69 17.47 -18.46
N ARG A 28 -12.55 16.86 -19.27
CA ARG A 28 -13.67 17.56 -19.92
C ARG A 28 -14.75 17.93 -18.90
N ASN A 29 -14.88 17.16 -17.82
CA ASN A 29 -15.74 17.53 -16.70
C ASN A 29 -15.10 18.69 -15.92
N SER A 30 -15.81 19.81 -15.83
CA SER A 30 -15.30 21.03 -15.19
C SER A 30 -15.00 20.84 -13.70
N VAL A 31 -15.83 20.08 -12.98
CA VAL A 31 -15.66 19.79 -11.56
C VAL A 31 -14.42 18.90 -11.35
N TYR A 32 -14.30 17.82 -12.12
CA TYR A 32 -13.13 16.95 -12.06
C TYR A 32 -11.84 17.72 -12.38
N ARG A 33 -11.85 18.53 -13.45
CA ARG A 33 -10.70 19.35 -13.85
C ARG A 33 -10.29 20.34 -12.77
N MET A 34 -11.25 21.02 -12.14
CA MET A 34 -10.98 21.96 -11.05
C MET A 34 -10.34 21.27 -9.85
N LEU A 35 -10.89 20.16 -9.40
CA LEU A 35 -10.37 19.37 -8.29
C LEU A 35 -9.00 18.74 -8.63
N PHE A 36 -8.82 18.26 -9.87
CA PHE A 36 -7.55 17.72 -10.36
C PHE A 36 -6.43 18.77 -10.31
N LEU A 37 -6.69 19.98 -10.83
CA LEU A 37 -5.70 21.08 -10.82
C LEU A 37 -5.40 21.54 -9.40
N ALA A 38 -6.40 21.70 -8.56
CA ALA A 38 -6.22 22.05 -7.14
C ALA A 38 -5.36 21.01 -6.41
N GLN A 39 -5.63 19.72 -6.63
CA GLN A 39 -4.83 18.63 -6.04
C GLN A 39 -3.41 18.58 -6.57
N LEU A 40 -3.20 18.84 -7.87
CA LEU A 40 -1.85 18.93 -8.46
C LEU A 40 -1.05 20.04 -7.78
N VAL A 41 -1.64 21.24 -7.65
CA VAL A 41 -1.01 22.38 -6.99
C VAL A 41 -0.71 22.05 -5.52
N SER A 42 -1.64 21.43 -4.81
CA SER A 42 -1.45 21.03 -3.41
C SER A 42 -0.38 19.95 -3.26
N ASN A 43 -0.32 18.98 -4.16
CA ASN A 43 0.76 17.97 -4.15
C ASN A 43 2.14 18.59 -4.38
N ILE A 44 2.24 19.55 -5.32
CA ILE A 44 3.46 20.33 -5.53
C ILE A 44 3.83 21.11 -4.26
N GLY A 45 2.85 21.80 -3.64
CA GLY A 45 3.00 22.50 -2.37
C GLY A 45 3.52 21.62 -1.24
N GLY A 46 3.01 20.38 -1.14
CA GLY A 46 3.48 19.39 -0.16
C GLY A 46 4.96 19.01 -0.34
N TRP A 47 5.41 18.82 -1.59
CA TRP A 47 6.83 18.59 -1.87
C TRP A 47 7.68 19.85 -1.58
N MET A 48 7.17 21.02 -1.93
CA MET A 48 7.81 22.29 -1.61
C MET A 48 7.97 22.46 -0.10
N GLN A 49 6.95 22.13 0.67
CA GLN A 49 6.96 22.12 2.15
C GLN A 49 8.10 21.26 2.70
N THR A 50 8.26 20.04 2.19
CA THR A 50 9.29 19.10 2.64
C THR A 50 10.70 19.66 2.36
N VAL A 51 10.94 20.16 1.14
CA VAL A 51 12.23 20.76 0.75
C VAL A 51 12.51 22.02 1.57
N GLY A 52 11.52 22.89 1.73
CA GLY A 52 11.65 24.12 2.54
C GLY A 52 11.94 23.82 4.01
N ALA A 53 11.27 22.79 4.59
CA ALA A 53 11.48 22.38 5.96
C ALA A 53 12.90 21.83 6.20
N GLN A 54 13.38 20.97 5.29
CA GLN A 54 14.74 20.43 5.38
C GLN A 54 15.78 21.53 5.21
N TRP A 55 15.58 22.43 4.24
CA TRP A 55 16.53 23.51 3.98
C TRP A 55 16.55 24.57 5.10
N PHE A 56 15.40 24.90 5.67
CA PHE A 56 15.30 25.75 6.85
C PHE A 56 16.18 25.26 8.02
N LEU A 57 16.23 23.94 8.23
CA LEU A 57 17.08 23.35 9.25
C LEU A 57 18.58 23.37 8.85
N VAL A 58 18.89 23.23 7.55
CA VAL A 58 20.25 23.38 7.03
C VAL A 58 20.76 24.78 7.27
N GLU A 59 20.00 25.82 6.94
CA GLU A 59 20.36 27.22 7.15
C GLU A 59 20.60 27.56 8.64
N ARG A 60 19.91 26.85 9.54
CA ARG A 60 20.10 26.99 10.99
C ARG A 60 21.17 26.08 11.57
N SER A 61 21.97 25.45 10.73
CA SER A 61 23.05 24.54 11.15
C SER A 61 22.56 23.43 12.12
N ALA A 62 21.30 22.96 11.95
CA ALA A 62 20.76 21.87 12.75
C ALA A 62 21.53 20.57 12.48
N SER A 63 21.56 19.67 13.45
CA SER A 63 22.21 18.38 13.28
C SER A 63 21.56 17.56 12.16
N THR A 64 22.36 16.70 11.52
CA THR A 64 21.88 15.82 10.44
C THR A 64 20.69 14.95 10.89
N THR A 65 20.67 14.53 12.17
CA THR A 65 19.53 13.78 12.76
C THR A 65 18.26 14.61 12.72
N VAL A 66 18.31 15.89 13.08
CA VAL A 66 17.14 16.79 13.07
C VAL A 66 16.66 17.05 11.64
N ILE A 67 17.57 17.28 10.69
CA ILE A 67 17.24 17.46 9.28
C ILE A 67 16.57 16.20 8.70
N ALA A 68 17.13 15.02 8.97
CA ALA A 68 16.58 13.74 8.55
C ALA A 68 15.20 13.44 9.19
N SER A 69 14.95 13.93 10.41
CA SER A 69 13.69 13.76 11.13
C SER A 69 12.50 14.44 10.45
N VAL A 70 12.71 15.39 9.55
CA VAL A 70 11.62 15.97 8.72
C VAL A 70 10.93 14.89 7.91
N GLN A 71 11.70 13.98 7.31
CA GLN A 71 11.14 12.87 6.54
C GLN A 71 10.36 11.91 7.44
N THR A 72 10.91 11.60 8.62
CA THR A 72 10.21 10.78 9.62
C THR A 72 8.92 11.45 10.08
N ALA A 73 8.94 12.74 10.42
CA ALA A 73 7.77 13.51 10.84
C ALA A 73 6.68 13.55 9.76
N SER A 74 7.06 13.59 8.48
CA SER A 74 6.11 13.57 7.37
C SER A 74 5.44 12.20 7.17
N LEU A 75 6.15 11.09 7.40
CA LEU A 75 5.69 9.73 7.11
C LEU A 75 5.10 9.00 8.31
N ALA A 76 5.60 9.27 9.53
CA ALA A 76 5.17 8.60 10.75
C ALA A 76 3.64 8.70 11.03
N PRO A 77 2.96 9.83 10.76
CA PRO A 77 1.52 9.90 10.92
C PRO A 77 0.74 8.85 10.14
N THR A 78 1.22 8.47 8.95
CA THR A 78 0.58 7.43 8.14
C THR A 78 0.57 6.08 8.87
N LEU A 79 1.62 5.75 9.63
CA LEU A 79 1.68 4.54 10.45
C LEU A 79 0.60 4.52 11.52
N LEU A 80 0.36 5.67 12.14
CA LEU A 80 -0.54 5.80 13.27
C LEU A 80 -2.00 5.94 12.83
N LEU A 81 -2.25 6.63 11.73
CA LEU A 81 -3.58 7.09 11.34
C LEU A 81 -4.18 6.38 10.13
N ALA A 82 -3.41 5.62 9.33
CA ALA A 82 -3.91 5.01 8.09
C ALA A 82 -5.17 4.16 8.30
N LEU A 83 -5.26 3.46 9.43
CA LEU A 83 -6.41 2.62 9.78
C LEU A 83 -7.64 3.46 10.16
N PHE A 84 -7.42 4.51 10.95
CA PHE A 84 -8.49 5.44 11.35
C PHE A 84 -8.97 6.29 10.18
N ALA A 85 -8.07 6.63 9.26
CA ALA A 85 -8.37 7.44 8.09
C ALA A 85 -9.41 6.77 7.17
N GLY A 86 -9.28 5.47 6.94
CA GLY A 86 -10.27 4.69 6.18
C GLY A 86 -11.64 4.71 6.85
N VAL A 87 -11.67 4.44 8.17
CA VAL A 87 -12.90 4.49 8.98
C VAL A 87 -13.60 5.84 8.87
N LEU A 88 -12.82 6.91 9.02
CA LEU A 88 -13.34 8.27 9.00
C LEU A 88 -13.91 8.64 7.62
N ALA A 89 -13.23 8.22 6.54
CA ALA A 89 -13.67 8.44 5.17
C ALA A 89 -14.96 7.66 4.80
N ASP A 90 -15.24 6.56 5.50
CA ASP A 90 -16.46 5.76 5.31
C ASP A 90 -17.60 6.21 6.25
N ALA A 91 -17.27 6.78 7.42
CA ALA A 91 -18.25 7.21 8.43
C ALA A 91 -18.78 8.61 8.19
N LEU A 92 -17.98 9.51 7.61
CA LEU A 92 -18.31 10.92 7.44
C LEU A 92 -18.58 11.27 5.98
N ASP A 93 -19.24 12.39 5.75
CA ASP A 93 -19.33 12.98 4.41
C ASP A 93 -17.93 13.37 3.92
N ARG A 94 -17.48 12.72 2.84
CA ARG A 94 -16.13 12.86 2.29
C ARG A 94 -15.80 14.30 1.90
N ARG A 95 -16.78 15.05 1.39
CA ARG A 95 -16.60 16.48 1.04
C ARG A 95 -16.36 17.31 2.28
N ILE A 96 -17.18 17.14 3.33
CA ILE A 96 -17.03 17.86 4.60
C ILE A 96 -15.70 17.51 5.26
N LEU A 97 -15.37 16.22 5.29
CA LEU A 97 -14.08 15.74 5.83
C LEU A 97 -12.90 16.40 5.13
N LEU A 98 -12.87 16.42 3.79
CA LEU A 98 -11.80 17.05 3.02
C LEU A 98 -11.75 18.57 3.18
N LEU A 99 -12.90 19.23 3.35
CA LEU A 99 -12.96 20.68 3.65
C LEU A 99 -12.32 20.97 5.01
N VAL A 100 -12.70 20.24 6.06
CA VAL A 100 -12.14 20.40 7.40
C VAL A 100 -10.63 20.16 7.39
N ILE A 101 -10.19 19.07 6.76
CA ILE A 101 -8.75 18.76 6.63
C ILE A 101 -8.01 19.84 5.83
N GLY A 102 -8.58 20.32 4.73
CA GLY A 102 -7.97 21.37 3.92
C GLY A 102 -7.79 22.68 4.67
N VAL A 103 -8.81 23.12 5.42
CA VAL A 103 -8.73 24.30 6.29
C VAL A 103 -7.70 24.10 7.39
N ALA A 104 -7.73 22.95 8.08
CA ALA A 104 -6.77 22.64 9.15
C ALA A 104 -5.33 22.60 8.63
N SER A 105 -5.09 22.02 7.43
CA SER A 105 -3.79 22.01 6.77
C SER A 105 -3.32 23.43 6.44
N SER A 106 -4.20 24.27 5.89
CA SER A 106 -3.90 25.66 5.57
C SER A 106 -3.57 26.47 6.83
N VAL A 107 -4.34 26.30 7.90
CA VAL A 107 -4.06 26.94 9.19
C VAL A 107 -2.72 26.49 9.76
N THR A 108 -2.44 25.18 9.74
CA THR A 108 -1.16 24.65 10.23
C THR A 108 0.03 25.21 9.44
N ALA A 109 -0.06 25.22 8.10
CA ALA A 109 0.98 25.78 7.23
C ALA A 109 1.07 27.31 7.38
N GLY A 110 -0.06 28.00 7.60
CA GLY A 110 -0.11 29.44 7.88
C GLY A 110 0.57 29.80 9.19
N VAL A 111 0.29 29.05 10.27
CA VAL A 111 0.99 29.21 11.57
C VAL A 111 2.49 28.99 11.41
N LEU A 112 2.87 27.92 10.70
CA LEU A 112 4.28 27.66 10.40
C LEU A 112 4.93 28.83 9.67
N THR A 113 4.25 29.41 8.67
CA THR A 113 4.71 30.58 7.92
C THR A 113 4.92 31.79 8.82
N VAL A 114 3.96 32.10 9.70
CA VAL A 114 4.05 33.24 10.63
C VAL A 114 5.21 33.03 11.61
N LEU A 115 5.34 31.84 12.18
CA LEU A 115 6.45 31.52 13.10
C LEU A 115 7.81 31.63 12.39
N ALA A 116 7.90 31.20 11.13
CA ALA A 116 9.11 31.35 10.35
C ALA A 116 9.41 32.81 10.02
N TRP A 117 8.39 33.61 9.69
CA TRP A 117 8.54 35.04 9.37
C TRP A 117 8.94 35.89 10.57
N THR A 118 8.42 35.58 11.75
CA THR A 118 8.74 36.26 13.01
C THR A 118 10.03 35.74 13.66
N ASP A 119 10.75 34.83 13.01
CA ASP A 119 11.96 34.19 13.51
C ASP A 119 11.75 33.39 14.83
N ALA A 120 10.48 33.10 15.17
CA ALA A 120 10.09 32.35 16.35
C ALA A 120 10.06 30.82 16.10
N LEU A 121 10.27 30.38 14.86
CA LEU A 121 10.20 28.96 14.52
C LEU A 121 11.43 28.20 15.01
N THR A 122 11.21 27.31 15.98
CA THR A 122 12.24 26.39 16.48
C THR A 122 12.28 25.10 15.66
N PRO A 123 13.40 24.34 15.65
CA PRO A 123 13.47 23.03 14.99
C PRO A 123 12.37 22.06 15.47
N ILE A 124 12.05 22.06 16.77
CA ILE A 124 10.97 21.24 17.33
C ILE A 124 9.61 21.69 16.82
N GLY A 125 9.37 23.00 16.77
CA GLY A 125 8.14 23.58 16.21
C GLY A 125 7.95 23.23 14.73
N LEU A 126 9.02 23.23 13.94
CA LEU A 126 9.00 22.78 12.55
C LEU A 126 8.64 21.30 12.42
N LEU A 127 9.30 20.42 13.19
CA LEU A 127 9.02 18.98 13.19
C LEU A 127 7.60 18.68 13.65
N ALA A 128 7.11 19.35 14.69
CA ALA A 128 5.74 19.22 15.17
C ALA A 128 4.72 19.65 14.11
N SER A 129 4.92 20.80 13.46
CA SER A 129 4.06 21.26 12.37
C SER A 129 4.10 20.33 11.16
N THR A 130 5.26 19.79 10.81
CA THR A 130 5.42 18.80 9.75
C THR A 130 4.68 17.50 10.09
N PHE A 131 4.75 17.05 11.34
CA PHE A 131 4.01 15.88 11.81
C PHE A 131 2.49 16.11 11.74
N VAL A 132 2.00 17.28 12.18
CA VAL A 132 0.58 17.64 12.09
C VAL A 132 0.11 17.70 10.63
N LEU A 133 0.91 18.31 9.72
CA LEU A 133 0.60 18.28 8.29
C LEU A 133 0.57 16.85 7.73
N GLY A 134 1.48 15.99 8.17
CA GLY A 134 1.45 14.56 7.87
C GLY A 134 0.18 13.85 8.38
N CYS A 135 -0.34 14.23 9.55
CA CYS A 135 -1.62 13.73 10.05
C CYS A 135 -2.78 14.10 9.12
N TRP A 136 -2.86 15.36 8.71
CA TRP A 136 -3.88 15.82 7.77
C TRP A 136 -3.77 15.12 6.41
N ALA A 137 -2.57 14.96 5.89
CA ALA A 137 -2.32 14.24 4.64
C ALA A 137 -2.78 12.77 4.73
N SER A 138 -2.46 12.10 5.84
CA SER A 138 -2.84 10.71 6.08
C SER A 138 -4.36 10.53 6.15
N LEU A 139 -5.08 11.45 6.82
CA LEU A 139 -6.53 11.42 6.93
C LEU A 139 -7.23 11.76 5.61
N SER A 140 -6.63 12.60 4.77
CA SER A 140 -7.23 13.02 3.50
C SER A 140 -7.14 11.95 2.41
N ALA A 141 -6.10 11.12 2.40
CA ALA A 141 -5.78 10.22 1.30
C ALA A 141 -6.91 9.23 0.94
N PRO A 142 -7.54 8.49 1.88
CA PRO A 142 -8.63 7.58 1.53
C PRO A 142 -9.91 8.32 1.10
N ALA A 143 -10.22 9.47 1.71
CA ALA A 143 -11.37 10.28 1.32
C ALA A 143 -11.21 10.83 -0.11
N TRP A 144 -10.00 11.27 -0.46
CA TRP A 144 -9.65 11.74 -1.80
C TRP A 144 -9.78 10.62 -2.85
N GLN A 145 -9.26 9.43 -2.57
CA GLN A 145 -9.41 8.28 -3.47
C GLN A 145 -10.87 7.89 -3.67
N ALA A 146 -11.67 7.99 -2.61
CA ALA A 146 -13.06 7.59 -2.62
C ALA A 146 -13.99 8.57 -3.36
N ILE A 147 -13.62 9.85 -3.51
CA ILE A 147 -14.43 10.80 -4.30
C ILE A 147 -14.16 10.71 -5.81
N GLN A 148 -13.01 10.22 -6.26
CA GLN A 148 -12.66 10.20 -7.68
C GLN A 148 -13.71 9.47 -8.54
N PRO A 149 -14.21 8.27 -8.16
CA PRO A 149 -15.27 7.60 -8.91
C PRO A 149 -16.63 8.33 -8.90
N GLU A 150 -16.85 9.24 -7.92
CA GLU A 150 -18.08 10.04 -7.85
C GLU A 150 -18.10 11.22 -8.83
N LEU A 151 -16.92 11.57 -9.38
CA LEU A 151 -16.73 12.75 -10.22
C LEU A 151 -16.82 12.45 -11.73
N VAL A 152 -16.75 11.17 -12.11
CA VAL A 152 -16.71 10.75 -13.52
C VAL A 152 -17.64 9.58 -13.77
N PRO A 153 -18.13 9.38 -15.02
CA PRO A 153 -18.85 8.18 -15.44
C PRO A 153 -18.00 6.91 -15.21
N ARG A 154 -18.66 5.76 -15.06
CA ARG A 154 -18.00 4.48 -14.74
C ARG A 154 -16.95 4.05 -15.76
N ASP A 155 -17.19 4.30 -17.03
CA ASP A 155 -16.26 4.03 -18.15
C ASP A 155 -14.97 4.86 -18.07
N GLN A 156 -15.00 6.03 -17.41
CA GLN A 156 -13.86 6.94 -17.25
C GLN A 156 -13.09 6.73 -15.94
N ILE A 157 -13.53 5.86 -15.02
CA ILE A 157 -12.84 5.62 -13.74
C ILE A 157 -11.37 5.18 -13.94
N PRO A 158 -11.04 4.28 -14.90
CA PRO A 158 -9.63 3.92 -15.11
C PRO A 158 -8.76 5.11 -15.54
N ALA A 159 -9.28 5.98 -16.42
CA ALA A 159 -8.59 7.19 -16.86
C ALA A 159 -8.43 8.21 -15.71
N ALA A 160 -9.46 8.39 -14.87
CA ALA A 160 -9.39 9.26 -13.69
C ALA A 160 -8.35 8.77 -12.68
N SER A 161 -8.27 7.46 -12.43
CA SER A 161 -7.25 6.87 -11.55
C SER A 161 -5.84 7.04 -12.11
N ALA A 162 -5.66 6.88 -13.42
CA ALA A 162 -4.38 7.15 -14.09
C ALA A 162 -3.96 8.62 -13.94
N LEU A 163 -4.88 9.56 -14.15
CA LEU A 163 -4.64 10.99 -13.94
C LEU A 163 -4.31 11.32 -12.48
N GLY A 164 -4.97 10.67 -11.51
CA GLY A 164 -4.63 10.77 -10.09
C GLY A 164 -3.17 10.38 -9.82
N SER A 165 -2.70 9.32 -10.46
CA SER A 165 -1.28 8.92 -10.38
C SER A 165 -0.34 9.94 -11.03
N VAL A 166 -0.77 10.58 -12.11
CA VAL A 166 -0.02 11.65 -12.78
C VAL A 166 0.19 12.84 -11.84
N THR A 167 -0.83 13.27 -11.06
CA THR A 167 -0.67 14.40 -10.12
C THR A 167 0.40 14.14 -9.08
N VAL A 168 0.46 12.91 -8.53
CA VAL A 168 1.44 12.53 -7.49
C VAL A 168 2.85 12.48 -8.08
N ASN A 169 3.02 11.87 -9.26
CA ASN A 169 4.36 11.70 -9.85
C ASN A 169 4.89 13.01 -10.47
N ALA A 170 4.03 13.80 -11.10
CA ALA A 170 4.40 15.14 -11.60
C ALA A 170 4.82 16.06 -10.44
N ALA A 171 4.08 16.05 -9.34
CA ALA A 171 4.44 16.83 -8.15
C ALA A 171 5.78 16.39 -7.55
N ARG A 172 6.06 15.08 -7.53
CA ARG A 172 7.34 14.54 -7.06
C ARG A 172 8.52 14.99 -7.93
N ALA A 173 8.34 15.07 -9.25
CA ALA A 173 9.39 15.48 -10.17
C ALA A 173 9.59 16.99 -10.18
N ILE A 174 8.50 17.78 -10.20
CA ILE A 174 8.53 19.23 -10.38
C ILE A 174 8.65 19.95 -9.03
N GLY A 175 7.96 19.46 -8.00
CA GLY A 175 7.87 20.14 -6.70
C GLY A 175 9.20 20.47 -6.07
N PRO A 176 10.14 19.53 -5.93
CA PRO A 176 11.45 19.79 -5.35
C PRO A 176 12.28 20.81 -6.15
N ALA A 177 12.26 20.74 -7.49
CA ALA A 177 12.98 21.67 -8.34
C ALA A 177 12.43 23.11 -8.19
N VAL A 178 11.11 23.26 -8.23
CA VAL A 178 10.44 24.55 -7.98
C VAL A 178 10.74 25.04 -6.57
N ALA A 179 10.69 24.16 -5.58
CA ALA A 179 11.01 24.50 -4.20
C ALA A 179 12.43 25.02 -4.04
N GLY A 180 13.42 24.33 -4.63
CA GLY A 180 14.83 24.75 -4.57
C GLY A 180 15.05 26.14 -5.14
N VAL A 181 14.43 26.47 -6.27
CA VAL A 181 14.45 27.81 -6.87
C VAL A 181 13.79 28.81 -5.93
N LEU A 182 12.57 28.56 -5.46
CA LEU A 182 11.85 29.51 -4.62
C LEU A 182 12.52 29.72 -3.25
N VAL A 183 13.08 28.66 -2.66
CA VAL A 183 13.86 28.78 -1.42
C VAL A 183 15.12 29.62 -1.64
N ALA A 184 15.82 29.43 -2.75
CA ALA A 184 17.03 30.21 -3.05
C ALA A 184 16.77 31.71 -3.25
N PHE A 185 15.62 32.09 -3.85
CA PHE A 185 15.27 33.48 -4.12
C PHE A 185 14.46 34.17 -3.02
N ALA A 186 13.59 33.45 -2.35
CA ALA A 186 12.62 34.03 -1.41
C ALA A 186 12.64 33.37 0.00
N GLY A 187 13.51 32.39 0.19
CA GLY A 187 13.66 31.67 1.46
C GLY A 187 12.58 30.63 1.74
N PRO A 188 12.80 29.75 2.76
CA PRO A 188 11.87 28.69 3.14
C PRO A 188 10.50 29.21 3.59
N THR A 189 10.46 30.38 4.25
CA THR A 189 9.22 31.02 4.74
C THR A 189 8.22 31.27 3.63
N PHE A 190 8.69 31.75 2.47
CA PHE A 190 7.83 31.99 1.31
C PHE A 190 7.19 30.69 0.80
N VAL A 191 7.96 29.61 0.78
CA VAL A 191 7.50 28.29 0.34
C VAL A 191 6.41 27.74 1.29
N PHE A 192 6.54 27.95 2.59
CA PHE A 192 5.51 27.57 3.57
C PHE A 192 4.20 28.33 3.34
N GLY A 193 4.27 29.64 3.07
CA GLY A 193 3.12 30.47 2.74
C GLY A 193 2.43 30.01 1.44
N LEU A 194 3.21 29.68 0.42
CA LEU A 194 2.69 29.19 -0.85
C LEU A 194 1.99 27.83 -0.69
N ASN A 195 2.53 26.98 0.17
CA ASN A 195 1.87 25.71 0.50
C ASN A 195 0.56 25.94 1.27
N ALA A 196 0.49 26.89 2.21
CA ALA A 196 -0.76 27.26 2.88
C ALA A 196 -1.83 27.69 1.88
N LEU A 197 -1.46 28.50 0.88
CA LEU A 197 -2.36 28.93 -0.20
C LEU A 197 -2.78 27.75 -1.09
N SER A 198 -1.91 26.77 -1.32
CA SER A 198 -2.24 25.60 -2.12
C SER A 198 -3.37 24.76 -1.49
N PHE A 199 -3.42 24.65 -0.15
CA PHE A 199 -4.53 24.00 0.55
C PHE A 199 -5.83 24.81 0.40
N LEU A 200 -5.78 26.14 0.42
CA LEU A 200 -6.96 26.98 0.17
C LEU A 200 -7.50 26.79 -1.25
N ALA A 201 -6.65 26.55 -2.24
CA ALA A 201 -7.10 26.22 -3.59
C ALA A 201 -7.94 24.92 -3.61
N VAL A 202 -7.54 23.91 -2.85
CA VAL A 202 -8.34 22.66 -2.69
C VAL A 202 -9.65 22.94 -1.97
N VAL A 203 -9.63 23.75 -0.89
CA VAL A 203 -10.86 24.16 -0.18
C VAL A 203 -11.81 24.90 -1.12
N GLY A 204 -11.31 25.87 -1.91
CA GLY A 204 -12.11 26.60 -2.89
C GLY A 204 -12.73 25.69 -3.95
N ALA A 205 -11.96 24.71 -4.46
CA ALA A 205 -12.45 23.73 -5.41
C ALA A 205 -13.56 22.84 -4.79
N LEU A 206 -13.39 22.39 -3.55
CA LEU A 206 -14.40 21.58 -2.84
C LEU A 206 -15.67 22.39 -2.50
N LEU A 207 -15.57 23.69 -2.22
CA LEU A 207 -16.73 24.56 -2.01
C LEU A 207 -17.56 24.72 -3.30
N GLY A 208 -16.90 24.80 -4.45
CA GLY A 208 -17.55 24.85 -5.76
C GLY A 208 -18.23 23.54 -6.19
N TRP A 209 -17.94 22.43 -5.53
CA TRP A 209 -18.52 21.13 -5.86
C TRP A 209 -19.71 20.80 -4.97
N LYS A 210 -20.88 20.53 -5.59
CA LYS A 210 -22.07 20.04 -4.90
C LYS A 210 -22.13 18.52 -5.05
N ARG A 211 -21.89 17.81 -3.94
CA ARG A 211 -21.93 16.33 -3.93
C ARG A 211 -23.37 15.83 -4.05
N PRO A 212 -23.72 14.92 -4.99
CA PRO A 212 -24.98 14.21 -4.96
C PRO A 212 -25.08 13.37 -3.67
N ARG A 213 -26.23 13.39 -3.00
CA ARG A 213 -26.46 12.53 -1.82
C ARG A 213 -26.51 11.07 -2.29
N THR A 214 -25.57 10.27 -1.84
CA THR A 214 -25.58 8.81 -2.01
C THR A 214 -25.89 8.19 -0.65
N ASP A 215 -26.91 7.33 -0.58
CA ASP A 215 -27.21 6.55 0.62
C ASP A 215 -26.07 5.56 0.88
N THR A 216 -25.42 5.70 2.01
CA THR A 216 -24.38 4.79 2.49
C THR A 216 -25.03 3.63 3.23
N SER A 217 -25.52 2.64 2.51
CA SER A 217 -25.96 1.36 3.07
C SER A 217 -24.80 0.37 3.06
N GLY A 218 -24.36 -0.06 4.23
CA GLY A 218 -23.42 -1.18 4.37
C GLY A 218 -22.18 -0.87 5.23
N ARG A 219 -22.40 -0.63 6.54
CA ARG A 219 -21.28 -0.52 7.49
C ARG A 219 -20.76 -1.90 7.87
N GLU A 220 -19.64 -2.34 7.30
CA GLU A 220 -18.88 -3.45 7.87
C GLU A 220 -18.25 -3.04 9.21
N ARG A 221 -18.21 -3.97 10.17
CA ARG A 221 -17.50 -3.78 11.45
C ARG A 221 -15.98 -3.79 11.19
N LEU A 222 -15.37 -2.62 11.26
CA LEU A 222 -14.00 -2.34 10.83
C LEU A 222 -12.92 -3.14 11.59
N GLY A 223 -13.14 -3.45 12.88
CA GLY A 223 -12.18 -4.24 13.66
C GLY A 223 -12.00 -5.67 13.17
N GLU A 224 -13.09 -6.34 12.77
CA GLU A 224 -13.03 -7.72 12.23
C GLU A 224 -12.38 -7.75 10.83
N SER A 225 -12.65 -6.72 10.06
CA SER A 225 -12.10 -6.50 8.74
C SER A 225 -10.57 -6.41 8.77
N LEU A 226 -10.03 -5.68 9.72
CA LEU A 226 -8.58 -5.47 9.88
C LEU A 226 -7.84 -6.73 10.34
N LEU A 227 -8.39 -7.42 11.34
CA LEU A 227 -7.83 -8.69 11.84
C LEU A 227 -7.81 -9.76 10.75
N THR A 228 -8.81 -9.76 9.87
CA THR A 228 -8.86 -10.67 8.72
C THR A 228 -7.76 -10.35 7.71
N GLY A 229 -7.52 -9.07 7.42
CA GLY A 229 -6.42 -8.64 6.55
C GLY A 229 -5.04 -9.02 7.12
N LEU A 230 -4.82 -8.81 8.41
CA LEU A 230 -3.55 -9.17 9.06
C LEU A 230 -3.34 -10.69 9.09
N ARG A 231 -4.39 -11.47 9.35
CA ARG A 231 -4.34 -12.94 9.26
C ARG A 231 -4.02 -13.41 7.85
N TYR A 232 -4.62 -12.79 6.84
CA TYR A 232 -4.34 -13.10 5.44
C TYR A 232 -2.86 -12.86 5.09
N VAL A 233 -2.31 -11.74 5.49
CA VAL A 233 -0.88 -11.40 5.27
C VAL A 233 0.01 -12.40 6.01
N ARG A 234 -0.27 -12.69 7.28
CA ARG A 234 0.53 -13.61 8.10
C ARG A 234 0.52 -15.04 7.57
N SER A 235 -0.62 -15.49 7.03
CA SER A 235 -0.79 -16.85 6.53
C SER A 235 -0.40 -17.02 5.06
N GLY A 236 -0.17 -15.91 4.32
CA GLY A 236 0.22 -15.91 2.92
C GLY A 236 1.74 -15.81 2.74
N PRO A 237 2.48 -16.89 2.40
CA PRO A 237 3.94 -16.83 2.25
C PRO A 237 4.38 -15.86 1.15
N ILE A 238 3.66 -15.78 0.04
CA ILE A 238 3.94 -14.86 -1.08
C ILE A 238 3.87 -13.40 -0.60
N ILE A 239 2.78 -13.03 0.08
CA ILE A 239 2.55 -11.66 0.53
C ILE A 239 3.57 -11.26 1.59
N ARG A 240 3.84 -12.14 2.54
CA ARG A 240 4.87 -11.91 3.55
C ARG A 240 6.24 -11.69 2.91
N ARG A 241 6.58 -12.44 1.86
CA ARG A 241 7.83 -12.27 1.11
C ARG A 241 7.90 -10.92 0.42
N ILE A 242 6.82 -10.47 -0.22
CA ILE A 242 6.74 -9.14 -0.86
C ILE A 242 6.91 -8.04 0.19
N ILE A 243 6.23 -8.13 1.33
CA ILE A 243 6.31 -7.14 2.42
C ILE A 243 7.72 -7.07 3.01
N VAL A 244 8.37 -8.22 3.27
CA VAL A 244 9.75 -8.25 3.75
C VAL A 244 10.69 -7.63 2.73
N ARG A 245 10.53 -7.92 1.45
CA ARG A 245 11.33 -7.30 0.37
C ARG A 245 11.15 -5.79 0.31
N SER A 246 9.92 -5.31 0.51
CA SER A 246 9.66 -3.88 0.53
C SER A 246 10.37 -3.18 1.69
N ALA A 247 10.35 -3.78 2.89
CA ALA A 247 11.04 -3.25 4.06
C ALA A 247 12.56 -3.25 3.88
N LEU A 248 13.11 -4.37 3.40
CA LEU A 248 14.55 -4.52 3.16
C LEU A 248 15.09 -3.48 2.17
N PHE A 249 14.32 -3.12 1.15
CA PHE A 249 14.69 -2.07 0.20
C PHE A 249 14.45 -0.67 0.77
N ALA A 250 13.27 -0.41 1.34
CA ALA A 250 12.86 0.92 1.76
C ALA A 250 13.74 1.49 2.89
N PHE A 251 14.19 0.63 3.82
CA PHE A 251 15.00 1.05 4.95
C PHE A 251 16.37 1.64 4.53
N PRO A 252 17.26 0.94 3.80
CA PRO A 252 18.52 1.54 3.35
C PRO A 252 18.30 2.62 2.28
N ALA A 253 17.30 2.49 1.42
CA ALA A 253 17.02 3.49 0.40
C ALA A 253 16.54 4.83 0.97
N SER A 254 16.00 4.86 2.19
CA SER A 254 15.62 6.11 2.87
C SER A 254 16.81 7.02 3.20
N ALA A 255 18.04 6.47 3.23
CA ALA A 255 19.26 7.25 3.46
C ALA A 255 19.42 8.39 2.43
N LEU A 256 19.15 8.11 1.15
CA LEU A 256 19.23 9.12 0.10
C LEU A 256 18.26 10.29 0.38
N TRP A 257 17.01 10.00 0.70
CA TRP A 257 16.01 11.03 1.00
C TRP A 257 16.30 11.83 2.27
N ALA A 258 16.83 11.15 3.30
CA ALA A 258 17.11 11.74 4.61
C ALA A 258 18.39 12.57 4.63
N LEU A 259 19.44 12.12 3.93
CA LEU A 259 20.77 12.73 4.00
C LEU A 259 21.06 13.70 2.85
N LEU A 260 20.30 13.65 1.76
CA LEU A 260 20.55 14.48 0.57
C LEU A 260 20.65 15.99 0.87
N PRO A 261 19.81 16.63 1.73
CA PRO A 261 19.96 18.04 2.02
C PRO A 261 21.29 18.34 2.72
N SER A 262 21.71 17.50 3.67
CA SER A 262 22.99 17.66 4.36
C SER A 262 24.18 17.35 3.45
N ILE A 263 24.09 16.35 2.57
CA ILE A 263 25.12 16.04 1.57
C ILE A 263 25.25 17.21 0.58
N ALA A 264 24.13 17.73 0.08
CA ALA A 264 24.13 18.87 -0.85
C ALA A 264 24.83 20.08 -0.24
N SER A 265 24.55 20.40 1.02
CA SER A 265 25.12 21.58 1.69
C SER A 265 26.58 21.37 2.15
N SER A 266 26.89 20.21 2.80
CA SER A 266 28.18 20.04 3.49
C SER A 266 29.22 19.24 2.71
N VAL A 267 28.81 18.42 1.73
CA VAL A 267 29.74 17.62 0.92
C VAL A 267 29.91 18.20 -0.48
N LEU A 268 28.81 18.66 -1.09
CA LEU A 268 28.80 19.17 -2.45
C LEU A 268 28.89 20.71 -2.51
N ASP A 269 28.83 21.38 -1.36
CA ASP A 269 28.84 22.83 -1.23
C ASP A 269 27.79 23.54 -2.11
N LEU A 270 26.60 22.96 -2.15
CA LEU A 270 25.47 23.43 -2.94
C LEU A 270 24.46 24.19 -2.07
N GLY A 271 23.91 25.29 -2.61
CA GLY A 271 22.78 26.00 -2.00
C GLY A 271 21.44 25.27 -2.19
N ALA A 272 20.35 25.88 -1.73
CA ALA A 272 18.97 25.38 -1.87
C ALA A 272 18.60 25.02 -3.31
N MET A 273 19.03 25.82 -4.29
CA MET A 273 18.81 25.56 -5.71
C MET A 273 19.47 24.25 -6.13
N GLY A 274 20.72 24.02 -5.71
CA GLY A 274 21.43 22.77 -6.01
C GLY A 274 20.75 21.54 -5.37
N TYR A 275 20.33 21.64 -4.11
CA TYR A 275 19.56 20.58 -3.46
C TYR A 275 18.25 20.28 -4.21
N GLY A 276 17.48 21.32 -4.57
CA GLY A 276 16.25 21.16 -5.36
C GLY A 276 16.52 20.56 -6.74
N ALA A 277 17.63 20.95 -7.39
CA ALA A 277 18.03 20.38 -8.67
C ALA A 277 18.37 18.89 -8.57
N LEU A 278 19.12 18.46 -7.54
CA LEU A 278 19.42 17.02 -7.30
C LEU A 278 18.14 16.19 -7.10
N LEU A 279 17.18 16.70 -6.33
CA LEU A 279 15.88 16.06 -6.18
C LEU A 279 15.07 16.07 -7.49
N GLY A 280 15.15 17.15 -8.26
CA GLY A 280 14.55 17.24 -9.59
C GLY A 280 15.10 16.18 -10.55
N VAL A 281 16.43 15.99 -10.56
CA VAL A 281 17.11 14.95 -11.35
C VAL A 281 16.64 13.54 -10.95
N LEU A 282 16.55 13.28 -9.65
CA LEU A 282 15.98 12.03 -9.11
C LEU A 282 14.52 11.85 -9.58
N GLY A 283 13.74 12.93 -9.57
CA GLY A 283 12.35 12.95 -10.05
C GLY A 283 12.24 12.67 -11.55
N VAL A 284 13.09 13.26 -12.37
CA VAL A 284 13.18 12.94 -13.82
C VAL A 284 13.49 11.47 -14.03
N GLY A 285 14.43 10.91 -13.26
CA GLY A 285 14.71 9.48 -13.26
C GLY A 285 13.47 8.64 -12.91
N ALA A 286 12.69 9.06 -11.90
CA ALA A 286 11.46 8.36 -11.53
C ALA A 286 10.41 8.38 -12.66
N VAL A 287 10.23 9.53 -13.34
CA VAL A 287 9.32 9.63 -14.51
C VAL A 287 9.81 8.73 -15.65
N ALA A 288 11.10 8.76 -15.97
CA ALA A 288 11.68 7.86 -16.97
C ALA A 288 11.48 6.38 -16.57
N GLY A 289 11.60 6.06 -15.28
CA GLY A 289 11.35 4.72 -14.74
C GLY A 289 9.92 4.24 -14.97
N VAL A 290 8.91 5.11 -14.88
CA VAL A 290 7.52 4.75 -15.21
C VAL A 290 7.40 4.27 -16.65
N ALA A 291 8.03 4.97 -17.60
CA ALA A 291 8.01 4.61 -19.01
C ALA A 291 8.83 3.34 -19.33
N LEU A 292 9.97 3.15 -18.63
CA LEU A 292 10.88 2.03 -18.89
C LEU A 292 10.46 0.73 -18.20
N THR A 293 9.77 0.80 -17.05
CA THR A 293 9.42 -0.38 -16.23
C THR A 293 8.65 -1.46 -17.01
N PRO A 294 7.67 -1.16 -17.89
CA PRO A 294 7.00 -2.20 -18.68
C PRO A 294 7.97 -2.98 -19.58
N ALA A 295 8.88 -2.27 -20.27
CA ALA A 295 9.88 -2.90 -21.14
C ALA A 295 10.89 -3.73 -20.35
N LEU A 296 11.30 -3.26 -19.16
CA LEU A 296 12.19 -4.01 -18.26
C LEU A 296 11.50 -5.28 -17.73
N ARG A 297 10.24 -5.21 -17.36
CA ARG A 297 9.45 -6.36 -16.89
C ARG A 297 9.18 -7.39 -17.98
N ALA A 298 9.15 -7.00 -19.24
CA ALA A 298 9.02 -7.92 -20.36
C ALA A 298 10.30 -8.76 -20.59
N ARG A 299 11.46 -8.25 -20.16
CA ARG A 299 12.77 -8.88 -20.39
C ARG A 299 13.35 -9.55 -19.14
N TRP A 300 13.03 -9.06 -17.95
CA TRP A 300 13.64 -9.47 -16.69
C TRP A 300 12.60 -10.00 -15.71
N THR A 301 12.99 -10.98 -14.91
CA THR A 301 12.16 -11.48 -13.82
C THR A 301 12.03 -10.42 -12.73
N ALA A 302 10.97 -10.54 -11.91
CA ALA A 302 10.77 -9.63 -10.76
C ALA A 302 11.98 -9.66 -9.81
N ASN A 303 12.61 -10.82 -9.60
CA ASN A 303 13.81 -10.96 -8.77
C ASN A 303 15.02 -10.23 -9.37
N THR A 304 15.25 -10.36 -10.67
CA THR A 304 16.31 -9.65 -11.39
C THR A 304 16.10 -8.12 -11.29
N LEU A 305 14.86 -7.66 -11.47
CA LEU A 305 14.52 -6.24 -11.32
C LEU A 305 14.85 -5.71 -9.93
N LEU A 306 14.53 -6.46 -8.87
CA LEU A 306 14.86 -6.07 -7.50
C LEU A 306 16.36 -5.99 -7.26
N VAL A 307 17.15 -6.94 -7.79
CA VAL A 307 18.61 -6.92 -7.70
C VAL A 307 19.19 -5.71 -8.40
N VAL A 308 18.85 -5.54 -9.68
CA VAL A 308 19.40 -4.44 -10.51
C VAL A 308 18.99 -3.09 -9.94
N SER A 309 17.73 -2.95 -9.48
CA SER A 309 17.26 -1.69 -8.88
C SER A 309 17.98 -1.39 -7.56
N ALA A 310 18.20 -2.38 -6.69
CA ALA A 310 18.92 -2.15 -5.44
C ALA A 310 20.38 -1.73 -5.69
N LEU A 311 21.06 -2.37 -6.65
CA LEU A 311 22.43 -2.00 -7.03
C LEU A 311 22.49 -0.61 -7.70
N ALA A 312 21.58 -0.31 -8.62
CA ALA A 312 21.53 0.98 -9.30
C ALA A 312 21.23 2.12 -8.33
N TYR A 313 20.31 1.89 -7.38
CA TYR A 313 20.00 2.88 -6.34
C TYR A 313 21.19 3.12 -5.40
N GLY A 314 21.86 2.03 -4.99
CA GLY A 314 23.09 2.10 -4.18
C GLY A 314 24.23 2.82 -4.91
N ALA A 315 24.45 2.54 -6.18
CA ALA A 315 25.45 3.20 -7.01
C ALA A 315 25.18 4.71 -7.10
N GLY A 316 23.92 5.13 -7.30
CA GLY A 316 23.53 6.54 -7.30
C GLY A 316 23.74 7.21 -5.93
N THR A 317 23.50 6.49 -4.83
CA THR A 317 23.76 6.97 -3.47
C THR A 317 25.26 7.13 -3.21
N ALA A 318 26.09 6.17 -3.62
CA ALA A 318 27.55 6.25 -3.48
C ALA A 318 28.15 7.35 -4.36
N ALA A 319 27.62 7.56 -5.56
CA ALA A 319 28.09 8.59 -6.48
C ALA A 319 28.02 9.99 -5.86
N LEU A 320 26.99 10.28 -5.05
CA LEU A 320 26.81 11.57 -4.37
C LEU A 320 27.96 11.99 -3.46
N VAL A 321 28.68 11.04 -2.89
CA VAL A 321 29.70 11.32 -1.87
C VAL A 321 31.13 11.14 -2.36
N TRP A 322 31.34 10.50 -3.52
CA TRP A 322 32.69 10.19 -4.01
C TRP A 322 33.00 10.68 -5.43
N LEU A 323 31.97 10.97 -6.23
CA LEU A 323 32.19 11.19 -7.65
C LEU A 323 31.87 12.63 -8.06
N PRO A 324 32.48 13.12 -9.14
CA PRO A 324 32.23 14.46 -9.63
C PRO A 324 30.78 14.60 -10.16
N MET A 325 30.28 15.86 -10.20
CA MET A 325 28.89 16.17 -10.52
C MET A 325 28.39 15.58 -11.84
N TRP A 326 29.25 15.46 -12.86
CA TRP A 326 28.89 14.85 -14.14
C TRP A 326 28.58 13.34 -14.06
N VAL A 327 29.00 12.65 -12.96
CA VAL A 327 28.63 11.26 -12.64
C VAL A 327 27.46 11.22 -11.66
N VAL A 328 27.37 12.18 -10.73
CA VAL A 328 26.26 12.29 -9.78
C VAL A 328 24.93 12.43 -10.50
N ILE A 329 24.84 13.27 -11.53
CA ILE A 329 23.60 13.49 -12.27
C ILE A 329 23.06 12.20 -12.90
N PRO A 330 23.79 11.46 -13.75
CA PRO A 330 23.29 10.17 -14.28
C PRO A 330 23.09 9.11 -13.19
N GLY A 331 23.89 9.12 -12.12
CA GLY A 331 23.70 8.27 -10.95
C GLY A 331 22.36 8.48 -10.26
N LEU A 332 21.93 9.74 -10.09
CA LEU A 332 20.61 10.07 -9.53
C LEU A 332 19.47 9.75 -10.48
N VAL A 333 19.65 9.92 -11.79
CA VAL A 333 18.64 9.44 -12.77
C VAL A 333 18.44 7.94 -12.65
N LEU A 334 19.53 7.16 -12.58
CA LEU A 334 19.48 5.72 -12.37
C LEU A 334 18.82 5.36 -11.03
N ALA A 335 19.12 6.09 -9.94
CA ALA A 335 18.48 5.89 -8.65
C ALA A 335 16.97 6.18 -8.72
N GLY A 336 16.54 7.21 -9.43
CA GLY A 336 15.13 7.52 -9.66
C GLY A 336 14.41 6.42 -10.44
N ILE A 337 15.00 5.90 -11.52
CA ILE A 337 14.49 4.77 -12.28
C ILE A 337 14.38 3.54 -11.37
N ALA A 338 15.42 3.23 -10.61
CA ALA A 338 15.47 2.09 -9.70
C ALA A 338 14.40 2.16 -8.61
N TRP A 339 14.22 3.34 -8.02
CA TRP A 339 13.17 3.59 -7.02
C TRP A 339 11.78 3.26 -7.52
N ILE A 340 11.39 3.85 -8.66
CA ILE A 340 10.04 3.67 -9.18
C ILE A 340 9.83 2.25 -9.74
N THR A 341 10.88 1.65 -10.33
CA THR A 341 10.83 0.25 -10.81
C THR A 341 10.60 -0.72 -9.66
N THR A 342 11.32 -0.57 -8.54
CA THR A 342 11.10 -1.39 -7.34
C THR A 342 9.70 -1.21 -6.79
N LEU A 343 9.26 0.05 -6.62
CA LEU A 343 7.94 0.36 -6.08
C LEU A 343 6.83 -0.22 -6.96
N THR A 344 6.92 -0.03 -8.28
CA THR A 344 5.94 -0.53 -9.25
C THR A 344 5.94 -2.05 -9.31
N ALA A 345 7.11 -2.69 -9.26
CA ALA A 345 7.22 -4.16 -9.27
C ALA A 345 6.58 -4.79 -8.02
N LEU A 346 6.88 -4.25 -6.83
CA LEU A 346 6.31 -4.75 -5.57
C LEU A 346 4.81 -4.47 -5.45
N ASN A 347 4.35 -3.28 -5.89
CA ASN A 347 2.93 -2.95 -5.95
C ASN A 347 2.16 -3.90 -6.87
N ALA A 348 2.68 -4.17 -8.06
CA ALA A 348 2.07 -5.10 -8.99
C ALA A 348 2.09 -6.55 -8.44
N ALA A 349 3.21 -6.97 -7.85
CA ALA A 349 3.33 -8.29 -7.23
C ALA A 349 2.24 -8.51 -6.17
N ILE A 350 1.99 -7.52 -5.29
CA ILE A 350 0.95 -7.66 -4.26
C ILE A 350 -0.45 -7.64 -4.86
N GLN A 351 -0.74 -6.75 -5.81
CA GLN A 351 -2.06 -6.64 -6.44
C GLN A 351 -2.45 -7.92 -7.20
N LEU A 352 -1.49 -8.54 -7.89
CA LEU A 352 -1.70 -9.78 -8.65
C LEU A 352 -1.73 -11.03 -7.77
N SER A 353 -1.10 -10.99 -6.59
CA SER A 353 -1.02 -12.16 -5.69
C SER A 353 -2.16 -12.23 -4.67
N VAL A 354 -3.00 -11.19 -4.57
CA VAL A 354 -4.04 -11.07 -3.54
C VAL A 354 -5.42 -11.16 -4.16
N ALA A 355 -6.30 -11.96 -3.54
CA ALA A 355 -7.70 -12.06 -3.92
C ALA A 355 -8.42 -10.70 -3.80
N HIS A 356 -9.40 -10.45 -4.68
CA HIS A 356 -10.09 -9.17 -4.78
C HIS A 356 -10.68 -8.66 -3.45
N TRP A 357 -11.31 -9.56 -2.68
CA TRP A 357 -12.00 -9.24 -1.42
C TRP A 357 -11.07 -8.72 -0.29
N VAL A 358 -9.76 -9.01 -0.36
CA VAL A 358 -8.77 -8.61 0.67
C VAL A 358 -7.70 -7.67 0.13
N ARG A 359 -7.76 -7.31 -1.16
CA ARG A 359 -6.73 -6.53 -1.86
C ARG A 359 -6.44 -5.19 -1.18
N ALA A 360 -7.46 -4.42 -0.86
CA ALA A 360 -7.31 -3.13 -0.19
C ALA A 360 -6.58 -3.25 1.16
N ARG A 361 -6.90 -4.28 1.95
CA ARG A 361 -6.29 -4.54 3.27
C ARG A 361 -4.83 -4.97 3.16
N ALA A 362 -4.51 -5.86 2.21
CA ALA A 362 -3.14 -6.28 1.96
C ALA A 362 -2.27 -5.12 1.46
N MET A 363 -2.82 -4.26 0.59
CA MET A 363 -2.16 -3.04 0.13
C MET A 363 -1.91 -2.06 1.27
N SER A 364 -2.85 -1.90 2.20
CA SER A 364 -2.66 -1.02 3.37
C SER A 364 -1.52 -1.53 4.25
N VAL A 365 -1.44 -2.84 4.52
CA VAL A 365 -0.33 -3.43 5.29
C VAL A 365 1.01 -3.26 4.57
N TYR A 366 1.03 -3.48 3.25
CA TYR A 366 2.22 -3.26 2.43
C TYR A 366 2.70 -1.80 2.50
N LEU A 367 1.81 -0.83 2.28
CA LEU A 367 2.14 0.59 2.34
C LEU A 367 2.58 1.01 3.74
N LEU A 368 1.94 0.48 4.78
CA LEU A 368 2.31 0.71 6.17
C LEU A 368 3.75 0.28 6.44
N VAL A 369 4.12 -0.93 6.03
CA VAL A 369 5.47 -1.46 6.22
C VAL A 369 6.50 -0.70 5.37
N PHE A 370 6.16 -0.39 4.12
CA PHE A 370 7.05 0.36 3.22
C PHE A 370 7.33 1.77 3.77
N MET A 371 6.29 2.55 4.09
CA MET A 371 6.43 3.91 4.64
C MET A 371 7.02 3.91 6.04
N GLY A 372 6.68 2.90 6.86
CA GLY A 372 7.25 2.71 8.18
C GLY A 372 8.75 2.43 8.14
N SER A 373 9.17 1.59 7.22
CA SER A 373 10.60 1.31 7.00
C SER A 373 11.35 2.57 6.53
N GLN A 374 10.70 3.39 5.69
CA GLN A 374 11.26 4.68 5.27
C GLN A 374 11.36 5.68 6.43
N ALA A 375 10.31 5.82 7.23
CA ALA A 375 10.30 6.73 8.39
C ALA A 375 11.35 6.32 9.44
N ALA A 376 11.38 5.05 9.80
CA ALA A 376 12.38 4.51 10.73
C ALA A 376 13.80 4.62 10.16
N GLY A 377 13.97 4.27 8.88
CA GLY A 377 15.25 4.39 8.20
C GLY A 377 15.76 5.82 8.17
N SER A 378 14.91 6.81 7.86
CA SER A 378 15.32 8.22 7.83
C SER A 378 15.86 8.69 9.19
N LEU A 379 15.20 8.32 10.29
CA LEU A 379 15.68 8.64 11.63
C LEU A 379 17.01 7.96 11.95
N VAL A 380 17.10 6.65 11.65
CA VAL A 380 18.32 5.87 11.90
C VAL A 380 19.48 6.42 11.06
N TRP A 381 19.29 6.71 9.78
CA TRP A 381 20.35 7.25 8.92
C TRP A 381 20.79 8.64 9.35
N GLY A 382 19.86 9.50 9.80
CA GLY A 382 20.20 10.79 10.37
C GLY A 382 21.10 10.65 11.62
N TRP A 383 20.76 9.70 12.50
CA TRP A 383 21.56 9.38 13.69
C TRP A 383 22.92 8.77 13.32
N VAL A 384 22.96 7.79 12.42
CA VAL A 384 24.20 7.17 11.94
C VAL A 384 25.11 8.24 11.32
N ALA A 385 24.58 9.13 10.46
CA ALA A 385 25.36 10.19 9.85
C ALA A 385 25.90 11.21 10.87
N SER A 386 25.20 11.45 11.98
CA SER A 386 25.69 12.30 13.05
C SER A 386 26.80 11.65 13.89
N THR A 387 26.94 10.32 13.85
CA THR A 387 27.95 9.58 14.64
C THR A 387 29.20 9.23 13.83
N ILE A 388 29.06 8.76 12.60
CA ILE A 388 30.17 8.31 11.74
C ILE A 388 30.46 9.25 10.55
N GLY A 389 29.64 10.30 10.36
CA GLY A 389 29.74 11.23 9.24
C GLY A 389 28.83 10.88 8.06
N LEU A 390 28.58 11.90 7.22
CA LEU A 390 27.64 11.80 6.06
C LEU A 390 28.12 10.82 4.99
N VAL A 391 29.43 10.86 4.68
CA VAL A 391 30.03 10.02 3.64
C VAL A 391 29.93 8.56 4.05
N ASP A 392 30.39 8.21 5.25
CA ASP A 392 30.40 6.83 5.75
C ASP A 392 28.97 6.29 5.91
N ALA A 393 28.04 7.10 6.39
CA ALA A 393 26.64 6.71 6.47
C ALA A 393 26.03 6.38 5.09
N ALA A 394 26.32 7.18 4.07
CA ALA A 394 25.86 6.92 2.71
C ALA A 394 26.48 5.64 2.13
N LEU A 395 27.74 5.35 2.45
CA LEU A 395 28.42 4.13 2.03
C LEU A 395 27.90 2.90 2.75
N VAL A 396 27.62 2.99 4.06
CA VAL A 396 26.96 1.90 4.82
C VAL A 396 25.57 1.62 4.25
N ALA A 397 24.80 2.66 3.90
CA ALA A 397 23.50 2.47 3.26
C ALA A 397 23.64 1.78 1.88
N THR A 398 24.66 2.17 1.11
CA THR A 398 24.99 1.52 -0.16
C THR A 398 25.37 0.06 0.03
N ALA A 399 26.23 -0.26 1.00
CA ALA A 399 26.62 -1.64 1.33
C ALA A 399 25.39 -2.48 1.73
N LEU A 400 24.47 -1.91 2.51
CA LEU A 400 23.21 -2.58 2.85
C LEU A 400 22.34 -2.82 1.61
N LEU A 401 22.30 -1.91 0.63
CA LEU A 401 21.59 -2.13 -0.63
C LEU A 401 22.22 -3.27 -1.45
N VAL A 402 23.53 -3.40 -1.44
CA VAL A 402 24.24 -4.55 -2.04
C VAL A 402 23.86 -5.85 -1.31
N ILE A 403 23.84 -5.85 0.02
CA ILE A 403 23.38 -7.00 0.82
C ILE A 403 21.91 -7.34 0.50
N VAL A 404 21.03 -6.33 0.36
CA VAL A 404 19.63 -6.52 -0.05
C VAL A 404 19.55 -7.13 -1.45
N ALA A 405 20.38 -6.71 -2.40
CA ALA A 405 20.46 -7.33 -3.71
C ALA A 405 20.91 -8.79 -3.62
N ALA A 406 21.99 -9.08 -2.90
CA ALA A 406 22.49 -10.44 -2.69
C ALA A 406 21.48 -11.32 -1.96
N SER A 407 20.73 -10.77 -1.00
CA SER A 407 19.72 -11.50 -0.22
C SER A 407 18.58 -12.04 -1.09
N VAL A 408 18.45 -11.63 -2.37
CA VAL A 408 17.48 -12.23 -3.31
C VAL A 408 17.77 -13.71 -3.52
N ALA A 409 19.02 -14.15 -3.44
CA ALA A 409 19.37 -15.56 -3.51
C ALA A 409 18.77 -16.41 -2.37
N LEU A 410 18.69 -15.84 -1.15
CA LEU A 410 18.14 -16.51 0.03
C LEU A 410 16.64 -16.29 0.21
N LEU A 411 16.17 -15.13 -0.19
CA LEU A 411 14.80 -14.67 0.01
C LEU A 411 14.17 -14.20 -1.32
N PRO A 412 14.12 -15.00 -2.40
CA PRO A 412 13.50 -14.56 -3.66
C PRO A 412 12.01 -14.29 -3.49
N LEU A 413 11.41 -13.50 -4.38
CA LEU A 413 9.97 -13.57 -4.62
C LEU A 413 9.65 -14.98 -5.13
N LEU A 414 8.59 -15.57 -4.61
CA LEU A 414 8.20 -16.94 -4.94
C LEU A 414 7.76 -17.02 -6.42
N LEU A 415 7.96 -18.17 -7.04
CA LEU A 415 7.68 -18.38 -8.47
C LEU A 415 6.21 -18.08 -8.81
N ASP A 416 5.30 -18.39 -7.91
CA ASP A 416 3.85 -18.18 -8.08
C ASP A 416 3.41 -16.72 -7.81
N THR A 417 4.36 -15.79 -7.62
CA THR A 417 4.02 -14.38 -7.36
C THR A 417 3.38 -13.75 -8.60
N GLY A 418 2.07 -13.45 -8.48
CA GLY A 418 1.28 -12.83 -9.56
C GLY A 418 0.71 -13.80 -10.60
N THR A 419 0.94 -15.11 -10.49
CA THR A 419 0.48 -16.12 -11.46
C THR A 419 -0.63 -17.02 -10.92
N LEU A 420 -0.86 -17.04 -9.60
CA LEU A 420 -1.89 -17.87 -8.98
C LEU A 420 -3.29 -17.42 -9.39
N ASP A 421 -4.15 -18.40 -9.72
CA ASP A 421 -5.57 -18.13 -9.95
C ASP A 421 -6.24 -17.64 -8.66
N ARG A 422 -6.65 -16.38 -8.66
CA ARG A 422 -7.31 -15.68 -7.55
C ARG A 422 -8.78 -15.39 -7.85
N THR A 423 -9.35 -15.98 -8.90
CA THR A 423 -10.78 -15.94 -9.14
C THR A 423 -11.49 -16.72 -8.04
N VAL A 424 -12.61 -16.17 -7.56
CA VAL A 424 -13.42 -16.86 -6.55
C VAL A 424 -14.05 -18.09 -7.19
N SER A 425 -13.91 -19.24 -6.53
CA SER A 425 -14.46 -20.51 -6.98
C SER A 425 -15.41 -21.05 -5.93
N SER A 426 -16.69 -21.14 -6.28
CA SER A 426 -17.78 -21.62 -5.40
C SER A 426 -17.99 -23.15 -5.48
N ALA A 427 -16.94 -23.92 -5.76
CA ALA A 427 -17.04 -25.35 -6.05
C ALA A 427 -17.32 -26.27 -4.85
N TRP A 428 -17.62 -25.75 -3.67
CA TRP A 428 -18.01 -26.55 -2.53
C TRP A 428 -19.52 -26.83 -2.52
N PRO A 429 -19.96 -28.06 -2.24
CA PRO A 429 -21.39 -28.36 -2.07
C PRO A 429 -21.98 -27.53 -0.93
N THR A 430 -23.24 -27.15 -1.06
CA THR A 430 -23.95 -26.39 -0.01
C THR A 430 -24.00 -27.21 1.27
N PRO A 431 -23.64 -26.68 2.45
CA PRO A 431 -23.72 -27.44 3.69
C PRO A 431 -25.17 -27.84 3.94
N THR A 432 -25.40 -29.13 4.15
CA THR A 432 -26.69 -29.64 4.60
C THR A 432 -26.77 -29.45 6.11
N VAL A 433 -27.35 -28.32 6.53
CA VAL A 433 -27.62 -28.07 7.96
C VAL A 433 -29.11 -28.29 8.26
N VAL A 434 -29.42 -28.87 9.40
CA VAL A 434 -30.80 -29.11 9.84
C VAL A 434 -31.49 -27.83 10.26
N PHE A 435 -30.73 -26.87 10.80
CA PHE A 435 -31.18 -25.51 11.06
C PHE A 435 -30.09 -24.53 10.62
N GLU A 436 -30.47 -23.38 10.09
CA GLU A 436 -29.53 -22.36 9.71
C GLU A 436 -29.27 -21.43 10.93
N PRO A 437 -27.99 -21.33 11.41
CA PRO A 437 -27.65 -20.43 12.50
C PRO A 437 -27.85 -18.96 12.10
N GLU A 438 -27.99 -18.07 13.10
CA GLU A 438 -27.95 -16.63 12.84
C GLU A 438 -26.56 -16.21 12.31
N PRO A 439 -26.48 -15.15 11.50
CA PRO A 439 -25.22 -14.71 10.90
C PRO A 439 -24.07 -14.46 11.90
N GLU A 440 -24.40 -14.00 13.10
CA GLU A 440 -23.44 -13.67 14.16
C GLU A 440 -23.16 -14.87 15.11
N ASP A 441 -23.87 -15.99 14.95
CA ASP A 441 -23.65 -17.16 15.79
C ASP A 441 -22.25 -17.73 15.59
N GLY A 442 -21.58 -18.03 16.68
CA GLY A 442 -20.22 -18.58 16.67
C GLY A 442 -19.52 -18.56 18.02
N PRO A 443 -18.29 -19.06 18.06
CA PRO A 443 -17.51 -19.64 16.97
C PRO A 443 -18.15 -20.88 16.35
N VAL A 444 -18.00 -21.03 15.03
CA VAL A 444 -18.43 -22.23 14.30
C VAL A 444 -17.23 -23.16 14.13
N GLN A 445 -17.39 -24.43 14.48
CA GLN A 445 -16.42 -25.48 14.24
C GLN A 445 -16.89 -26.34 13.07
N ILE A 446 -16.01 -26.53 12.11
CA ILE A 446 -16.19 -27.42 10.97
C ILE A 446 -15.24 -28.60 11.14
N THR A 447 -15.77 -29.81 10.98
CA THR A 447 -14.99 -31.03 10.98
C THR A 447 -15.21 -31.75 9.66
N VAL A 448 -14.14 -31.97 8.91
CA VAL A 448 -14.15 -32.73 7.66
C VAL A 448 -13.42 -34.06 7.89
N SER A 449 -14.02 -35.15 7.47
CA SER A 449 -13.51 -36.52 7.66
C SER A 449 -12.93 -37.03 6.34
N TYR A 450 -11.74 -37.61 6.39
CA TYR A 450 -11.05 -38.20 5.24
C TYR A 450 -10.66 -39.65 5.56
N THR A 451 -10.89 -40.58 4.65
CA THR A 451 -10.37 -41.96 4.75
C THR A 451 -9.08 -42.03 3.96
N VAL A 452 -7.97 -42.32 4.65
CA VAL A 452 -6.61 -42.31 4.07
C VAL A 452 -5.90 -43.60 4.43
N GLU A 453 -5.39 -44.32 3.45
CA GLU A 453 -4.58 -45.52 3.67
C GLU A 453 -3.31 -45.19 4.45
N ASP A 454 -2.83 -46.12 5.24
CA ASP A 454 -1.64 -45.91 6.09
C ASP A 454 -0.38 -45.56 5.27
N SER A 455 -0.27 -46.09 4.05
CA SER A 455 0.80 -45.80 3.07
C SER A 455 0.80 -44.35 2.56
N GLU A 456 -0.39 -43.73 2.46
CA GLU A 456 -0.56 -42.37 1.90
C GLU A 456 -0.62 -41.28 2.99
N ARG A 457 -0.65 -41.67 4.26
CA ARG A 457 -0.87 -40.78 5.40
C ARG A 457 0.15 -39.63 5.48
N ASP A 458 1.42 -39.89 5.29
CA ASP A 458 2.47 -38.86 5.41
C ASP A 458 2.40 -37.87 4.25
N ALA A 459 2.12 -38.36 3.03
CA ALA A 459 1.90 -37.55 1.85
C ALA A 459 0.64 -36.67 2.00
N PHE A 460 -0.46 -37.27 2.45
CA PHE A 460 -1.70 -36.54 2.78
C PHE A 460 -1.47 -35.45 3.82
N THR A 461 -0.79 -35.78 4.92
CA THR A 461 -0.51 -34.81 6.00
C THR A 461 0.34 -33.64 5.50
N ALA A 462 1.34 -33.91 4.66
CA ALA A 462 2.16 -32.87 4.04
C ALA A 462 1.33 -31.95 3.11
N ALA A 463 0.47 -32.52 2.27
CA ALA A 463 -0.44 -31.78 1.39
C ALA A 463 -1.45 -30.94 2.19
N MET A 464 -2.02 -31.50 3.26
CA MET A 464 -2.98 -30.81 4.14
C MET A 464 -2.38 -29.60 4.88
N ALA A 465 -1.08 -29.51 5.03
CA ALA A 465 -0.43 -28.30 5.53
C ALA A 465 -0.70 -27.08 4.61
N GLY A 466 -0.83 -27.30 3.30
CA GLY A 466 -1.28 -26.31 2.33
C GLY A 466 -2.71 -25.87 2.55
N VAL A 467 -3.62 -26.85 2.70
CA VAL A 467 -5.05 -26.62 3.00
C VAL A 467 -5.20 -25.82 4.30
N GLY A 468 -4.47 -26.15 5.34
CA GLY A 468 -4.49 -25.42 6.60
C GLY A 468 -4.06 -23.95 6.47
N ARG A 469 -3.11 -23.65 5.58
CA ARG A 469 -2.77 -22.25 5.24
C ARG A 469 -3.91 -21.54 4.53
N SER A 470 -4.57 -22.20 3.58
CA SER A 470 -5.74 -21.68 2.87
C SER A 470 -6.91 -21.40 3.83
N ARG A 471 -7.24 -22.34 4.73
CA ARG A 471 -8.30 -22.15 5.74
C ARG A 471 -8.03 -20.94 6.63
N ARG A 472 -6.79 -20.78 7.15
CA ARG A 472 -6.41 -19.63 7.98
C ARG A 472 -6.41 -18.32 7.19
N ARG A 473 -5.97 -18.36 5.94
CA ARG A 473 -5.94 -17.18 5.06
C ARG A 473 -7.35 -16.68 4.76
N THR A 474 -8.32 -17.58 4.58
CA THR A 474 -9.69 -17.24 4.19
C THR A 474 -10.61 -16.94 5.37
N GLY A 475 -10.19 -17.18 6.63
CA GLY A 475 -10.99 -16.76 7.79
C GLY A 475 -10.90 -17.64 9.04
N ALA A 476 -10.36 -18.85 8.95
CA ALA A 476 -10.23 -19.68 10.13
C ALA A 476 -9.17 -19.13 11.11
N PHE A 477 -9.50 -19.05 12.39
CA PHE A 477 -8.56 -18.67 13.44
C PHE A 477 -7.88 -19.87 14.11
N SER A 478 -8.41 -21.08 13.92
CA SER A 478 -7.82 -22.34 14.37
C SER A 478 -7.96 -23.39 13.27
N TRP A 479 -6.93 -24.19 13.07
CA TRP A 479 -6.92 -25.33 12.16
C TRP A 479 -6.00 -26.41 12.73
N ARG A 480 -6.49 -27.64 12.76
CA ARG A 480 -5.76 -28.82 13.23
C ARG A 480 -6.17 -30.04 12.43
N LEU A 481 -5.26 -31.00 12.33
CA LEU A 481 -5.49 -32.31 11.76
C LEU A 481 -5.34 -33.33 12.89
N TYR A 482 -6.29 -34.25 12.98
CA TYR A 482 -6.32 -35.32 14.00
C TYR A 482 -6.42 -36.67 13.31
N ARG A 483 -5.77 -37.67 13.88
CA ARG A 483 -6.00 -39.07 13.54
C ARG A 483 -7.02 -39.64 14.54
N SER A 484 -8.02 -40.36 14.06
CA SER A 484 -8.94 -41.09 14.93
C SER A 484 -8.18 -42.20 15.66
N LEU A 485 -8.50 -42.38 16.95
CA LEU A 485 -7.96 -43.49 17.73
C LEU A 485 -8.82 -44.75 17.55
N ASP A 486 -10.08 -44.57 17.17
CA ASP A 486 -11.03 -45.67 16.97
C ASP A 486 -10.94 -46.29 15.58
N ASN A 487 -10.55 -45.47 14.59
CA ASN A 487 -10.30 -45.88 13.21
C ASN A 487 -9.02 -45.23 12.68
N PRO A 488 -7.89 -45.98 12.59
CA PRO A 488 -6.59 -45.42 12.17
C PRO A 488 -6.54 -44.84 10.77
N GLU A 489 -7.43 -45.24 9.86
CA GLU A 489 -7.53 -44.71 8.50
C GLU A 489 -8.32 -43.38 8.44
N LEU A 490 -9.05 -43.04 9.51
CA LEU A 490 -9.88 -41.85 9.56
C LEU A 490 -9.05 -40.66 10.06
N ILE A 491 -8.90 -39.67 9.21
CA ILE A 491 -8.26 -38.40 9.55
C ILE A 491 -9.30 -37.27 9.57
N LEU A 492 -9.28 -36.45 10.61
CA LEU A 492 -10.22 -35.37 10.85
C LEU A 492 -9.52 -34.02 10.69
N GLU A 493 -9.94 -33.24 9.72
CA GLU A 493 -9.61 -31.81 9.65
C GLU A 493 -10.59 -31.04 10.53
N GLN A 494 -10.11 -30.29 11.50
CA GLN A 494 -10.93 -29.41 12.31
C GLN A 494 -10.46 -27.98 12.18
N PHE A 495 -11.39 -27.08 11.83
CA PHE A 495 -11.10 -25.65 11.81
C PHE A 495 -12.28 -24.86 12.39
N ARG A 496 -11.95 -23.68 12.95
CA ARG A 496 -12.94 -22.81 13.57
C ARG A 496 -12.89 -21.43 12.94
N VAL A 497 -14.09 -20.88 12.72
CA VAL A 497 -14.31 -19.51 12.21
C VAL A 497 -15.11 -18.68 13.23
N PRO A 498 -14.99 -17.34 13.22
CA PRO A 498 -15.62 -16.50 14.26
C PRO A 498 -17.14 -16.56 14.29
N SER A 499 -17.81 -16.69 13.15
CA SER A 499 -19.28 -16.71 13.06
C SER A 499 -19.75 -17.48 11.83
N TRP A 500 -21.07 -17.77 11.77
CA TRP A 500 -21.70 -18.44 10.62
C TRP A 500 -21.56 -17.61 9.35
N SER A 501 -21.75 -16.29 9.43
CA SER A 501 -21.54 -15.40 8.28
C SER A 501 -20.10 -15.44 7.76
N GLN A 502 -19.10 -15.55 8.65
CA GLN A 502 -17.70 -15.67 8.25
C GLN A 502 -17.41 -17.02 7.58
N TYR A 503 -18.06 -18.12 8.01
CA TYR A 503 -17.97 -19.43 7.34
C TYR A 503 -18.55 -19.36 5.93
N ARG A 504 -19.76 -18.80 5.76
CA ARG A 504 -20.39 -18.62 4.44
C ARG A 504 -19.51 -17.79 3.51
N ARG A 505 -19.00 -16.66 4.00
CA ARG A 505 -18.06 -15.83 3.20
C ARG A 505 -16.76 -16.56 2.85
N GLN A 506 -16.21 -17.37 3.78
CA GLN A 506 -15.02 -18.17 3.52
C GLN A 506 -15.24 -19.08 2.33
N ARG A 507 -16.40 -19.72 2.28
CA ARG A 507 -16.78 -20.70 1.29
C ARG A 507 -17.18 -20.08 -0.06
N ASP A 508 -18.05 -19.06 -0.01
CA ASP A 508 -18.73 -18.53 -1.20
C ASP A 508 -17.96 -17.38 -1.87
N GLU A 509 -17.17 -16.61 -1.10
CA GLU A 509 -16.56 -15.38 -1.57
C GLU A 509 -15.01 -15.36 -1.50
N ARG A 510 -14.38 -16.25 -0.67
CA ARG A 510 -12.95 -16.12 -0.36
C ARG A 510 -12.10 -17.27 -0.86
N TRP A 511 -12.71 -18.38 -1.19
CA TRP A 511 -12.01 -19.55 -1.75
C TRP A 511 -11.70 -19.29 -3.22
N THR A 512 -10.46 -19.58 -3.64
CA THR A 512 -9.98 -19.24 -4.99
C THR A 512 -9.58 -20.49 -5.77
N GLY A 513 -9.43 -20.38 -7.11
CA GLY A 513 -8.97 -21.49 -7.94
C GLY A 513 -7.68 -22.12 -7.43
N SER A 514 -6.71 -21.31 -7.01
CA SER A 514 -5.47 -21.84 -6.41
C SER A 514 -5.68 -22.56 -5.06
N ASP A 515 -6.75 -22.26 -4.31
CA ASP A 515 -7.10 -23.04 -3.11
C ASP A 515 -7.69 -24.39 -3.47
N HIS A 516 -8.40 -24.44 -4.61
CA HIS A 516 -8.89 -25.69 -5.19
C HIS A 516 -7.77 -26.63 -5.59
N GLU A 517 -6.75 -26.11 -6.26
CA GLU A 517 -5.57 -26.90 -6.63
C GLU A 517 -4.89 -27.51 -5.40
N VAL A 518 -4.76 -26.71 -4.32
CA VAL A 518 -4.16 -27.18 -3.05
C VAL A 518 -4.97 -28.28 -2.41
N ILE A 519 -6.32 -28.18 -2.39
CA ILE A 519 -7.14 -29.23 -1.82
C ILE A 519 -7.24 -30.45 -2.74
N ALA A 520 -7.28 -30.26 -4.06
CA ALA A 520 -7.27 -31.36 -5.01
C ALA A 520 -6.00 -32.21 -4.87
N ALA A 521 -4.84 -31.58 -4.67
CA ALA A 521 -3.59 -32.26 -4.38
C ALA A 521 -3.67 -33.12 -3.10
N ALA A 522 -4.36 -32.65 -2.05
CA ALA A 522 -4.57 -33.42 -0.83
C ALA A 522 -5.58 -34.55 -1.04
N LEU A 523 -6.66 -34.31 -1.79
CA LEU A 523 -7.69 -35.31 -2.09
C LEU A 523 -7.18 -36.47 -2.97
N ALA A 524 -6.11 -36.26 -3.72
CA ALA A 524 -5.46 -37.32 -4.48
C ALA A 524 -4.94 -38.48 -3.59
N HIS A 525 -4.72 -38.24 -2.30
CA HIS A 525 -4.27 -39.22 -1.31
C HIS A 525 -5.42 -39.78 -0.48
N VAL A 526 -6.70 -39.43 -0.78
CA VAL A 526 -7.90 -39.88 -0.06
C VAL A 526 -8.57 -41.03 -0.80
N LEU A 527 -9.01 -42.02 -0.08
CA LEU A 527 -9.77 -43.15 -0.63
C LEU A 527 -11.08 -42.63 -1.26
N GLY A 528 -11.29 -42.90 -2.54
CA GLY A 528 -12.43 -42.35 -3.29
C GLY A 528 -12.29 -40.89 -3.74
N GLY A 529 -11.17 -40.21 -3.45
CA GLY A 529 -10.88 -38.87 -3.95
C GLY A 529 -11.78 -37.75 -3.39
N ALA A 530 -12.55 -38.02 -2.35
CA ALA A 530 -13.47 -37.06 -1.75
C ALA A 530 -13.54 -37.24 -0.21
N PRO A 531 -13.93 -36.16 0.53
CA PRO A 531 -14.17 -36.29 1.97
C PRO A 531 -15.25 -37.32 2.28
N ALA A 532 -15.07 -38.10 3.36
CA ALA A 532 -16.05 -39.06 3.83
C ALA A 532 -17.28 -38.38 4.50
N GLY A 533 -17.12 -37.17 4.98
CA GLY A 533 -18.20 -36.38 5.58
C GLY A 533 -17.76 -35.04 6.08
N GLU A 534 -18.73 -34.14 6.27
CA GLU A 534 -18.52 -32.79 6.84
C GLU A 534 -19.60 -32.54 7.91
N THR A 535 -19.20 -32.04 9.07
CA THR A 535 -20.09 -31.67 10.16
C THR A 535 -19.83 -30.26 10.64
N HIS A 536 -20.90 -29.55 11.05
CA HIS A 536 -20.88 -28.18 11.50
C HIS A 536 -21.42 -28.11 12.94
N ALA A 537 -20.75 -27.37 13.80
CA ALA A 537 -21.18 -27.15 15.17
C ALA A 537 -20.99 -25.68 15.56
N VAL A 538 -22.01 -25.10 16.18
CA VAL A 538 -21.98 -23.76 16.76
C VAL A 538 -21.66 -23.87 18.25
N CYS A 539 -20.78 -23.02 18.74
CA CYS A 539 -20.41 -22.96 20.15
C CYS A 539 -21.58 -22.43 20.99
N LEU A 540 -22.05 -23.25 21.94
CA LEU A 540 -23.12 -22.88 22.87
C LEU A 540 -22.62 -22.32 24.21
N SER A 541 -21.29 -22.30 24.44
CA SER A 541 -20.74 -21.72 25.68
C SER A 541 -21.07 -20.23 25.76
N PRO A 542 -21.55 -19.73 26.92
CA PRO A 542 -21.85 -18.32 27.07
C PRO A 542 -20.61 -17.48 26.74
N ARG A 543 -20.78 -16.49 25.87
CA ARG A 543 -19.73 -15.50 25.60
C ARG A 543 -19.32 -14.90 26.96
N HIS A 544 -18.05 -14.82 27.25
CA HIS A 544 -17.55 -13.98 28.34
C HIS A 544 -18.05 -12.55 28.04
N GLN A 545 -19.17 -12.18 28.66
CA GLN A 545 -19.61 -10.78 28.69
C GLN A 545 -18.51 -10.06 29.47
N PRO A 546 -17.86 -9.03 28.89
CA PRO A 546 -17.04 -8.14 29.71
C PRO A 546 -17.97 -7.63 30.83
N ALA A 547 -17.56 -7.76 32.07
CA ALA A 547 -18.29 -7.31 33.23
C ALA A 547 -18.79 -5.88 32.98
N VAL A 548 -20.11 -5.74 32.84
CA VAL A 548 -20.76 -4.44 32.87
C VAL A 548 -20.50 -3.93 34.29
N SER A 549 -19.60 -2.93 34.41
CA SER A 549 -19.38 -2.19 35.63
C SER A 549 -20.72 -1.58 36.04
N THR A 550 -21.41 -2.21 36.97
CA THR A 550 -22.50 -1.61 37.73
C THR A 550 -21.90 -0.55 38.66
N ALA A 551 -21.60 0.63 38.10
CA ALA A 551 -21.49 1.84 38.87
C ALA A 551 -22.86 2.51 38.81
N ALA A 552 -23.72 2.09 39.72
CA ALA A 552 -24.92 2.82 40.08
C ALA A 552 -24.90 2.98 41.60
N ARG A 553 -24.55 4.16 42.07
CA ARG A 553 -25.25 4.96 43.08
C ARG A 553 -24.41 6.18 43.43
#